data_0bc737e7fa3e57bd93e9a58d8059669a
#
_entry.id   0bc737e7fa3e57bd93e9a58d8059669a
#
_cell.length_a   1.000
_cell.length_b   1.000
_cell.length_c   1.000
_cell.angle_alpha   90.00
_cell.angle_beta   90.00
_cell.angle_gamma   90.00
#
_symmetry.space_group_name_H-M   'P 1'
#
loop_
_entity.id
_entity.type
_entity.pdbx_description
1 polymer ?
#
loop_
_entity_poly.entity_id
_entity_poly.type
_entity_poly.pdbx_seq_one_letter_code
_entity_poly.pdbx_strand_id
1 'polypeptide(L)'
;IIEKARACEAYGAEVVQLTVGPELFYTFLSLLEETGYFNASLYTPFGIAGVETLGYELALQMRERIGRDADVVVCTNAGGGNLTGTARGLKKADALDTLVVAASVDLSGLHMASDTQFNKKSFTTGHTGFGVPFTTVPDRSDVPRSAARPLRYMDRYVLVKQGEVFYMTEALAQLEGLERGPAGNTSLVAAFAIAQEMDRDQIIV
;
A
#
# COMPACT_ATOMS: atom_id res chain seq x y z
N ILE A 1 -13.16 -1.71 10.10
CA ILE A 1 -13.01 -0.26 10.37
C ILE A 1 -13.46 0.07 11.78
N ILE A 2 -14.65 -0.39 12.21
CA ILE A 2 -15.18 -0.12 13.56
C ILE A 2 -14.22 -0.57 14.66
N GLU A 3 -13.60 -1.71 14.53
CA GLU A 3 -12.63 -2.24 15.50
C GLU A 3 -11.40 -1.34 15.63
N LYS A 4 -10.89 -0.83 14.51
CA LYS A 4 -9.76 0.12 14.51
C LYS A 4 -10.14 1.46 15.13
N ALA A 5 -11.33 1.99 14.83
CA ALA A 5 -11.83 3.21 15.45
C ALA A 5 -11.93 3.07 16.96
N ARG A 6 -12.55 1.98 17.44
CA ARG A 6 -12.64 1.67 18.88
C ARG A 6 -11.29 1.51 19.55
N ALA A 7 -10.32 0.89 18.87
CA ALA A 7 -8.97 0.78 19.39
C ALA A 7 -8.30 2.17 19.54
N CYS A 8 -8.46 3.04 18.55
CA CYS A 8 -7.96 4.42 18.64
C CYS A 8 -8.62 5.19 19.81
N GLU A 9 -9.93 5.09 19.93
CA GLU A 9 -10.69 5.72 21.04
C GLU A 9 -10.26 5.19 22.40
N ALA A 10 -9.98 3.89 22.51
CA ALA A 10 -9.50 3.27 23.74
C ALA A 10 -8.12 3.82 24.17
N TYR A 11 -7.33 4.31 23.24
CA TYR A 11 -6.07 5.03 23.52
C TYR A 11 -6.26 6.54 23.70
N GLY A 12 -7.49 7.02 23.78
CA GLY A 12 -7.83 8.42 24.04
C GLY A 12 -7.82 9.31 22.79
N ALA A 13 -7.81 8.73 21.60
CA ALA A 13 -7.93 9.52 20.38
C ALA A 13 -9.37 9.96 20.14
N GLU A 14 -9.56 11.17 19.64
CA GLU A 14 -10.81 11.60 19.05
C GLU A 14 -10.90 11.08 17.63
N VAL A 15 -11.93 10.30 17.32
CA VAL A 15 -12.08 9.65 16.01
C VAL A 15 -13.19 10.32 15.23
N VAL A 16 -12.82 10.98 14.13
CA VAL A 16 -13.75 11.55 13.17
C VAL A 16 -13.82 10.63 11.94
N GLN A 17 -14.97 9.98 11.78
CA GLN A 17 -15.17 9.08 10.64
C GLN A 17 -15.75 9.84 9.45
N LEU A 18 -14.97 9.92 8.37
CA LEU A 18 -15.40 10.54 7.12
C LEU A 18 -15.90 9.48 6.14
N THR A 19 -16.88 9.87 5.33
CA THR A 19 -17.36 9.07 4.21
C THR A 19 -16.29 8.98 3.12
N VAL A 20 -16.00 7.78 2.65
CA VAL A 20 -15.08 7.57 1.54
C VAL A 20 -15.68 8.15 0.25
N GLY A 21 -14.91 8.96 -0.44
CA GLY A 21 -15.33 9.60 -1.68
C GLY A 21 -14.23 10.50 -2.24
N PRO A 22 -14.46 11.12 -3.39
CA PRO A 22 -13.49 11.99 -4.04
C PRO A 22 -13.10 13.21 -3.19
N GLU A 23 -13.97 13.60 -2.25
CA GLU A 23 -13.77 14.76 -1.37
C GLU A 23 -12.94 14.43 -0.11
N LEU A 24 -12.63 13.17 0.14
CA LEU A 24 -12.00 12.74 1.39
C LEU A 24 -10.70 13.48 1.70
N PHE A 25 -9.80 13.55 0.73
CA PHE A 25 -8.51 14.23 0.92
C PHE A 25 -8.66 15.75 1.07
N TYR A 26 -9.58 16.33 0.34
CA TYR A 26 -9.87 17.75 0.49
C TYR A 26 -10.41 18.08 1.88
N THR A 27 -11.38 17.31 2.35
CA THR A 27 -11.94 17.49 3.69
C THR A 27 -10.85 17.29 4.76
N PHE A 28 -9.98 16.30 4.59
CA PHE A 28 -8.86 16.07 5.50
C PHE A 28 -7.91 17.28 5.54
N LEU A 29 -7.53 17.83 4.38
CA LEU A 29 -6.63 18.97 4.32
C LEU A 29 -7.28 20.24 4.88
N SER A 30 -8.57 20.47 4.62
CA SER A 30 -9.31 21.58 5.20
C SER A 30 -9.38 21.50 6.73
N LEU A 31 -9.62 20.30 7.27
CA LEU A 31 -9.60 20.09 8.72
C LEU A 31 -8.22 20.36 9.33
N LEU A 32 -7.15 19.99 8.65
CA LEU A 32 -5.79 20.31 9.11
C LEU A 32 -5.52 21.82 9.11
N GLU A 33 -5.99 22.52 8.10
CA GLU A 33 -5.87 23.98 8.00
C GLU A 33 -6.65 24.68 9.11
N GLU A 34 -7.90 24.27 9.35
CA GLU A 34 -8.75 24.84 10.38
C GLU A 34 -8.28 24.56 11.81
N THR A 35 -7.80 23.36 12.06
CA THR A 35 -7.40 22.93 13.40
C THR A 35 -5.94 23.24 13.75
N GLY A 36 -5.09 23.43 12.74
CA GLY A 36 -3.65 23.57 12.92
C GLY A 36 -2.95 22.32 13.41
N TYR A 37 -3.60 21.17 13.39
CA TYR A 37 -3.00 19.91 13.84
C TYR A 37 -1.91 19.43 12.89
N PHE A 38 -0.96 18.71 13.45
CA PHE A 38 0.13 18.11 12.68
C PHE A 38 -0.40 16.97 11.78
N ASN A 39 -0.05 17.03 10.51
CA ASN A 39 -0.37 15.95 9.57
C ASN A 39 0.57 14.76 9.77
N ALA A 40 0.12 13.74 10.49
CA ALA A 40 0.86 12.50 10.74
C ALA A 40 0.62 11.42 9.66
N SER A 41 0.02 11.77 8.52
CA SER A 41 -0.22 10.81 7.47
C SER A 41 1.07 10.31 6.81
N LEU A 42 0.98 9.14 6.18
CA LEU A 42 2.09 8.52 5.44
C LEU A 42 2.54 9.35 4.20
N TYR A 43 1.76 10.36 3.81
CA TYR A 43 2.07 11.20 2.65
C TYR A 43 3.00 12.36 2.97
N THR A 44 3.27 12.61 4.23
CA THR A 44 4.24 13.62 4.65
C THR A 44 5.68 13.14 4.43
N PRO A 45 6.64 14.07 4.26
CA PRO A 45 8.06 13.71 4.21
C PRO A 45 8.51 12.90 5.43
N PHE A 46 8.01 13.24 6.61
CA PHE A 46 8.31 12.54 7.87
C PHE A 46 7.74 11.12 7.89
N GLY A 47 6.48 10.94 7.46
CA GLY A 47 5.85 9.63 7.37
C GLY A 47 6.60 8.70 6.41
N ILE A 48 6.99 9.21 5.24
CA ILE A 48 7.77 8.45 4.29
C ILE A 48 9.17 8.15 4.82
N ALA A 49 9.84 9.10 5.45
CA ALA A 49 11.14 8.88 6.06
C ALA A 49 11.09 7.78 7.14
N GLY A 50 9.98 7.70 7.89
CA GLY A 50 9.75 6.60 8.82
C GLY A 50 9.65 5.24 8.12
N VAL A 51 8.98 5.16 6.98
CA VAL A 51 8.86 3.90 6.21
C VAL A 51 10.18 3.51 5.51
N GLU A 52 11.11 4.42 5.34
CA GLU A 52 12.45 4.08 4.81
C GLU A 52 13.16 3.04 5.68
N THR A 53 12.86 3.00 6.99
CA THR A 53 13.43 1.98 7.89
C THR A 53 13.04 0.57 7.46
N LEU A 54 11.85 0.36 6.92
CA LEU A 54 11.39 -0.94 6.45
C LEU A 54 12.32 -1.48 5.34
N GLY A 55 12.54 -0.72 4.29
CA GLY A 55 13.42 -1.14 3.19
C GLY A 55 14.88 -1.29 3.63
N TYR A 56 15.34 -0.41 4.50
CA TYR A 56 16.69 -0.48 5.06
C TYR A 56 16.91 -1.75 5.88
N GLU A 57 16.02 -2.03 6.83
CA GLU A 57 16.09 -3.23 7.67
C GLU A 57 15.94 -4.51 6.85
N LEU A 58 15.08 -4.50 5.83
CA LEU A 58 14.90 -5.63 4.93
C LEU A 58 16.23 -6.01 4.25
N ALA A 59 16.93 -5.04 3.68
CA ALA A 59 18.23 -5.29 3.04
C ALA A 59 19.26 -5.83 4.05
N LEU A 60 19.35 -5.24 5.25
CA LEU A 60 20.26 -5.72 6.29
C LEU A 60 19.94 -7.15 6.74
N GLN A 61 18.67 -7.44 6.99
CA GLN A 61 18.25 -8.79 7.41
C GLN A 61 18.46 -9.83 6.31
N MET A 62 18.26 -9.47 5.05
CA MET A 62 18.54 -10.36 3.93
C MET A 62 20.03 -10.71 3.86
N ARG A 63 20.90 -9.72 3.96
CA ARG A 63 22.36 -9.96 3.98
C ARG A 63 22.80 -10.78 5.18
N GLU A 64 22.24 -10.52 6.36
CA GLU A 64 22.56 -11.26 7.58
C GLU A 64 22.13 -12.72 7.52
N ARG A 65 20.92 -12.99 7.01
CA ARG A 65 20.32 -14.34 7.05
C ARG A 65 20.61 -15.18 5.83
N ILE A 66 20.70 -14.54 4.67
CA ILE A 66 20.77 -15.19 3.35
C ILE A 66 22.12 -14.92 2.67
N GLY A 67 22.85 -13.90 3.10
CA GLY A 67 24.15 -13.52 2.53
C GLY A 67 24.07 -12.60 1.30
N ARG A 68 22.87 -12.21 0.85
CA ARG A 68 22.68 -11.32 -0.30
C ARG A 68 21.37 -10.54 -0.21
N ASP A 69 21.20 -9.55 -1.07
CA ASP A 69 19.94 -8.80 -1.21
C ASP A 69 18.87 -9.65 -1.89
N ALA A 70 17.61 -9.25 -1.71
CA ALA A 70 16.49 -9.80 -2.48
C ALA A 70 16.59 -9.34 -3.95
N ASP A 71 16.22 -10.22 -4.88
CA ASP A 71 16.15 -9.88 -6.30
C ASP A 71 14.91 -9.02 -6.58
N VAL A 72 13.81 -9.29 -5.87
CA VAL A 72 12.54 -8.60 -6.04
C VAL A 72 11.92 -8.27 -4.69
N VAL A 73 11.43 -7.05 -4.53
CA VAL A 73 10.59 -6.63 -3.41
C VAL A 73 9.24 -6.16 -3.92
N VAL A 74 8.16 -6.78 -3.45
CA VAL A 74 6.80 -6.45 -3.88
C VAL A 74 6.09 -5.64 -2.82
N CYS A 75 5.65 -4.46 -3.18
CA CYS A 75 4.93 -3.54 -2.28
C CYS A 75 3.48 -3.37 -2.71
N THR A 76 2.54 -3.52 -1.79
CA THR A 76 1.17 -3.06 -2.01
C THR A 76 1.17 -1.56 -2.26
N ASN A 77 0.57 -1.14 -3.36
CA ASN A 77 0.56 0.25 -3.81
C ASN A 77 -0.86 0.80 -3.98
N ALA A 78 -1.19 1.78 -3.17
CA ALA A 78 -2.39 2.62 -3.32
C ALA A 78 -1.97 4.08 -3.49
N GLY A 79 -1.76 4.82 -2.41
CA GLY A 79 -1.20 6.17 -2.44
C GLY A 79 0.33 6.21 -2.63
N GLY A 80 1.01 5.08 -2.60
CA GLY A 80 2.43 4.94 -2.90
C GLY A 80 3.40 5.30 -1.78
N GLY A 81 2.91 5.61 -0.59
CA GLY A 81 3.77 5.96 0.55
C GLY A 81 4.62 4.78 1.02
N ASN A 82 4.02 3.61 1.16
CA ASN A 82 4.72 2.38 1.54
C ASN A 82 5.80 2.02 0.52
N LEU A 83 5.44 1.91 -0.75
CA LEU A 83 6.39 1.61 -1.83
C LEU A 83 7.54 2.62 -1.88
N THR A 84 7.22 3.92 -1.83
CA THR A 84 8.23 4.99 -1.88
C THR A 84 9.21 4.87 -0.71
N GLY A 85 8.71 4.69 0.50
CA GLY A 85 9.56 4.54 1.68
C GLY A 85 10.43 3.29 1.60
N THR A 86 9.84 2.14 1.28
CA THR A 86 10.58 0.89 1.13
C THR A 86 11.69 0.99 0.09
N ALA A 87 11.39 1.49 -1.11
CA ALA A 87 12.39 1.66 -2.17
C ALA A 87 13.52 2.62 -1.78
N ARG A 88 13.19 3.71 -1.10
CA ARG A 88 14.20 4.65 -0.59
C ARG A 88 15.07 4.03 0.50
N GLY A 89 14.47 3.18 1.34
CA GLY A 89 15.19 2.41 2.35
C GLY A 89 16.17 1.41 1.75
N LEU A 90 15.75 0.64 0.75
CA LEU A 90 16.61 -0.25 -0.02
C LEU A 90 17.80 0.51 -0.62
N LYS A 91 17.53 1.65 -1.26
CA LYS A 91 18.57 2.49 -1.83
C LYS A 91 19.55 3.04 -0.78
N LYS A 92 19.09 3.40 0.41
CA LYS A 92 19.94 3.82 1.52
C LYS A 92 20.84 2.71 2.05
N ALA A 93 20.39 1.47 1.90
CA ALA A 93 21.17 0.27 2.24
C ALA A 93 22.04 -0.24 1.09
N ASP A 94 22.18 0.52 0.00
CA ASP A 94 22.90 0.13 -1.22
C ASP A 94 22.42 -1.18 -1.87
N ALA A 95 21.13 -1.53 -1.68
CA ALA A 95 20.47 -2.64 -2.38
C ALA A 95 19.93 -2.14 -3.73
N LEU A 96 20.83 -1.78 -4.64
CA LEU A 96 20.49 -1.04 -5.87
C LEU A 96 19.99 -1.95 -6.99
N ASP A 97 20.33 -3.22 -6.95
CA ASP A 97 19.93 -4.22 -7.96
C ASP A 97 18.58 -4.89 -7.63
N THR A 98 18.02 -4.60 -6.46
CA THR A 98 16.70 -5.10 -6.05
C THR A 98 15.60 -4.43 -6.86
N LEU A 99 14.84 -5.20 -7.62
CA LEU A 99 13.68 -4.69 -8.36
C LEU A 99 12.51 -4.41 -7.40
N VAL A 100 11.92 -3.25 -7.54
CA VAL A 100 10.75 -2.83 -6.74
C VAL A 100 9.49 -2.95 -7.58
N VAL A 101 8.59 -3.82 -7.15
CA VAL A 101 7.33 -4.07 -7.83
C VAL A 101 6.17 -3.48 -7.06
N ALA A 102 5.35 -2.69 -7.73
CA ALA A 102 4.10 -2.17 -7.20
C ALA A 102 2.95 -3.13 -7.50
N ALA A 103 2.20 -3.54 -6.48
CA ALA A 103 1.02 -4.36 -6.64
C ALA A 103 -0.24 -3.60 -6.23
N SER A 104 -1.23 -3.56 -7.11
CA SER A 104 -2.54 -2.93 -6.85
C SER A 104 -3.67 -3.85 -7.28
N VAL A 105 -4.86 -3.61 -6.75
CA VAL A 105 -6.05 -4.38 -7.11
C VAL A 105 -6.61 -3.88 -8.44
N ASP A 106 -6.89 -4.81 -9.34
CA ASP A 106 -7.63 -4.53 -10.57
C ASP A 106 -9.12 -4.31 -10.23
N LEU A 107 -9.60 -3.12 -10.52
CA LEU A 107 -11.00 -2.74 -10.33
C LEU A 107 -11.84 -2.94 -11.59
N SER A 108 -11.24 -3.30 -12.71
CA SER A 108 -11.97 -3.51 -13.95
C SER A 108 -12.83 -4.77 -13.90
N GLY A 109 -14.05 -4.67 -14.40
CA GLY A 109 -14.94 -5.82 -14.60
C GLY A 109 -15.57 -6.43 -13.35
N LEU A 110 -15.23 -5.96 -12.16
CA LEU A 110 -15.84 -6.44 -10.92
C LEU A 110 -16.93 -5.48 -10.43
N HIS A 111 -18.13 -5.98 -10.28
CA HIS A 111 -19.28 -5.22 -9.79
C HIS A 111 -19.06 -4.56 -8.43
N MET A 112 -18.22 -5.14 -7.58
CA MET A 112 -17.90 -4.59 -6.26
C MET A 112 -16.92 -3.42 -6.36
N ALA A 113 -16.03 -3.46 -7.32
CA ALA A 113 -15.09 -2.38 -7.60
C ALA A 113 -15.76 -1.21 -8.33
N SER A 114 -16.83 -1.48 -9.07
CA SER A 114 -17.67 -0.47 -9.73
C SER A 114 -18.78 0.10 -8.86
N ASP A 115 -18.85 -0.30 -7.58
CA ASP A 115 -19.83 0.23 -6.65
C ASP A 115 -19.60 1.72 -6.41
N THR A 116 -20.44 2.56 -7.04
CA THR A 116 -20.41 4.00 -6.89
C THR A 116 -20.86 4.47 -5.51
N GLN A 117 -21.41 3.56 -4.71
CA GLN A 117 -21.82 3.80 -3.33
C GLN A 117 -20.83 3.17 -2.35
N PHE A 118 -19.59 3.61 -2.38
CA PHE A 118 -18.47 3.10 -1.61
C PHE A 118 -18.76 2.69 -0.16
N ASN A 119 -19.78 3.24 0.44
CA ASN A 119 -20.14 2.99 1.84
C ASN A 119 -21.10 1.85 2.07
N LYS A 120 -21.76 1.32 1.02
CA LYS A 120 -22.80 0.31 1.19
C LYS A 120 -22.31 -1.11 0.95
N LYS A 121 -21.46 -1.31 -0.02
CA LYS A 121 -21.04 -2.64 -0.47
C LYS A 121 -19.60 -2.73 -0.92
N SER A 122 -18.76 -1.74 -0.58
CA SER A 122 -17.37 -1.77 -0.97
C SER A 122 -16.63 -2.83 -0.16
N PHE A 123 -16.44 -3.96 -0.76
CA PHE A 123 -15.54 -5.01 -0.29
C PHE A 123 -14.15 -4.86 -0.90
N THR A 124 -13.82 -3.70 -1.47
CA THR A 124 -12.50 -3.49 -2.03
C THR A 124 -11.47 -3.47 -0.92
N THR A 125 -10.27 -3.91 -1.23
CA THR A 125 -9.15 -3.85 -0.29
C THR A 125 -8.75 -2.41 0.06
N GLY A 126 -9.29 -1.41 -0.65
CA GLY A 126 -8.89 -0.01 -0.55
C GLY A 126 -7.55 0.30 -1.23
N HIS A 127 -6.91 -0.68 -1.86
CA HIS A 127 -5.61 -0.52 -2.51
C HIS A 127 -5.76 -0.54 -4.04
N THR A 128 -6.32 0.51 -4.55
CA THR A 128 -6.79 0.63 -5.93
C THR A 128 -5.78 1.22 -6.90
N GLY A 129 -4.59 1.55 -6.44
CA GLY A 129 -3.53 2.06 -7.30
C GLY A 129 -3.82 3.43 -7.92
N PHE A 130 -3.14 3.70 -9.03
CA PHE A 130 -3.27 4.98 -9.74
C PHE A 130 -4.61 5.12 -10.45
N GLY A 131 -5.12 6.34 -10.49
CA GLY A 131 -6.24 6.71 -11.34
C GLY A 131 -7.62 6.32 -10.84
N VAL A 132 -7.75 5.90 -9.62
CA VAL A 132 -9.04 5.61 -9.01
C VAL A 132 -9.70 6.87 -8.51
N PRO A 133 -11.00 6.86 -8.26
CA PRO A 133 -11.94 7.99 -8.14
C PRO A 133 -11.45 9.30 -7.55
N PHE A 134 -10.33 9.26 -6.85
CA PHE A 134 -9.70 10.45 -6.26
C PHE A 134 -9.04 11.38 -7.29
N THR A 135 -8.82 10.90 -8.51
CA THR A 135 -8.22 11.68 -9.61
C THR A 135 -9.26 12.30 -10.53
N THR A 136 -10.53 12.14 -10.23
CA THR A 136 -11.63 12.65 -11.07
C THR A 136 -11.86 14.16 -10.94
N VAL A 137 -11.16 14.82 -10.02
CA VAL A 137 -11.20 16.27 -9.87
C VAL A 137 -9.84 16.85 -10.23
N PRO A 138 -9.61 17.21 -11.51
CA PRO A 138 -8.29 17.58 -12.04
C PRO A 138 -7.64 18.80 -11.40
N ASP A 139 -8.42 19.66 -10.78
CA ASP A 139 -7.93 20.91 -10.19
C ASP A 139 -7.37 20.74 -8.76
N ARG A 140 -7.40 19.54 -8.20
CA ARG A 140 -6.84 19.24 -6.88
C ARG A 140 -5.41 18.74 -7.00
N SER A 141 -4.47 19.58 -6.65
CA SER A 141 -3.05 19.37 -6.90
C SER A 141 -2.36 18.36 -5.99
N ASP A 142 -2.95 18.01 -4.86
CA ASP A 142 -2.38 17.11 -3.86
C ASP A 142 -2.44 15.64 -4.26
N VAL A 143 -3.58 15.19 -4.79
CA VAL A 143 -3.80 13.78 -5.16
C VAL A 143 -2.92 13.35 -6.35
N PRO A 144 -2.83 14.10 -7.47
CA PRO A 144 -1.94 13.77 -8.57
C PRO A 144 -0.46 13.69 -8.17
N ARG A 145 -0.01 14.58 -7.29
CA ARG A 145 1.38 14.56 -6.81
C ARG A 145 1.68 13.32 -5.97
N SER A 146 0.79 12.94 -5.09
CA SER A 146 0.93 11.74 -4.26
C SER A 146 0.91 10.48 -5.13
N ALA A 147 0.03 10.39 -6.11
CA ALA A 147 -0.05 9.27 -7.04
C ALA A 147 1.17 9.16 -7.96
N ALA A 148 1.78 10.28 -8.35
CA ALA A 148 2.96 10.29 -9.21
C ALA A 148 4.27 9.95 -8.49
N ARG A 149 4.32 10.09 -7.17
CA ARG A 149 5.54 9.87 -6.39
C ARG A 149 6.11 8.46 -6.56
N PRO A 150 5.32 7.38 -6.39
CA PRO A 150 5.85 6.03 -6.47
C PRO A 150 6.34 5.64 -7.87
N LEU A 151 5.90 6.32 -8.94
CA LEU A 151 6.40 6.09 -10.30
C LEU A 151 7.92 6.25 -10.45
N ARG A 152 8.55 6.99 -9.54
CA ARG A 152 10.01 7.20 -9.54
C ARG A 152 10.78 6.06 -8.89
N TYR A 153 10.07 5.13 -8.26
CA TYR A 153 10.66 4.12 -7.38
C TYR A 153 10.24 2.71 -7.70
N MET A 154 9.34 2.52 -8.66
CA MET A 154 8.93 1.19 -9.11
C MET A 154 9.57 0.85 -10.45
N ASP A 155 9.96 -0.39 -10.59
CA ASP A 155 10.48 -0.96 -11.83
C ASP A 155 9.38 -1.67 -12.62
N ARG A 156 8.40 -2.23 -11.91
CA ARG A 156 7.26 -2.94 -12.50
C ARG A 156 5.97 -2.63 -11.74
N TYR A 157 4.85 -2.60 -12.46
CA TYR A 157 3.52 -2.44 -11.89
C TYR A 157 2.66 -3.65 -12.25
N VAL A 158 2.02 -4.25 -11.24
CA VAL A 158 1.21 -5.46 -11.38
C VAL A 158 -0.19 -5.21 -10.81
N LEU A 159 -1.20 -5.63 -11.56
CA LEU A 159 -2.58 -5.65 -11.11
C LEU A 159 -2.97 -7.09 -10.74
N VAL A 160 -3.59 -7.25 -9.58
CA VAL A 160 -4.12 -8.52 -9.10
C VAL A 160 -5.63 -8.43 -8.92
N LYS A 161 -6.33 -9.54 -9.09
CA LYS A 161 -7.78 -9.57 -8.93
C LYS A 161 -8.16 -9.62 -7.44
N GLN A 162 -9.22 -8.92 -7.09
CA GLN A 162 -9.69 -8.87 -5.71
C GLN A 162 -10.02 -10.25 -5.14
N GLY A 163 -10.61 -11.15 -5.93
CA GLY A 163 -10.89 -12.51 -5.51
C GLY A 163 -9.64 -13.31 -5.14
N GLU A 164 -8.55 -13.10 -5.88
CA GLU A 164 -7.24 -13.71 -5.58
C GLU A 164 -6.67 -13.20 -4.25
N VAL A 165 -6.87 -11.91 -3.95
CA VAL A 165 -6.43 -11.32 -2.68
C VAL A 165 -7.20 -11.92 -1.48
N PHE A 166 -8.50 -12.11 -1.60
CA PHE A 166 -9.28 -12.76 -0.54
C PHE A 166 -8.90 -14.23 -0.38
N TYR A 167 -8.76 -14.96 -1.47
CA TYR A 167 -8.29 -16.34 -1.43
C TYR A 167 -6.93 -16.48 -0.74
N MET A 168 -5.97 -15.63 -1.12
CA MET A 168 -4.64 -15.64 -0.52
C MET A 168 -4.68 -15.27 0.98
N THR A 169 -5.61 -14.41 1.39
CA THR A 169 -5.81 -14.05 2.80
C THR A 169 -6.23 -15.26 3.62
N GLU A 170 -7.17 -16.05 3.11
CA GLU A 170 -7.61 -17.28 3.77
C GLU A 170 -6.52 -18.36 3.74
N ALA A 171 -5.84 -18.53 2.61
CA ALA A 171 -4.76 -19.50 2.47
C ALA A 171 -3.62 -19.19 3.45
N LEU A 172 -3.22 -17.93 3.60
CA LEU A 172 -2.18 -17.52 4.54
C LEU A 172 -2.58 -17.84 5.99
N ALA A 173 -3.82 -17.59 6.36
CA ALA A 173 -4.32 -17.91 7.70
C ALA A 173 -4.36 -19.43 7.94
N GLN A 174 -4.83 -20.20 6.98
CA GLN A 174 -4.99 -21.65 7.12
C GLN A 174 -3.65 -22.41 7.05
N LEU A 175 -2.75 -22.02 6.16
CA LEU A 175 -1.52 -22.76 5.91
C LEU A 175 -0.35 -22.31 6.81
N GLU A 176 -0.29 -21.04 7.12
CA GLU A 176 0.82 -20.43 7.86
C GLU A 176 0.41 -19.91 9.24
N GLY A 177 -0.88 -19.95 9.58
CA GLY A 177 -1.39 -19.41 10.85
C GLY A 177 -1.26 -17.88 10.97
N LEU A 178 -1.10 -17.18 9.86
CA LEU A 178 -0.89 -15.74 9.83
C LEU A 178 -2.17 -15.02 9.43
N GLU A 179 -2.88 -14.48 10.41
CA GLU A 179 -4.05 -13.64 10.16
C GLU A 179 -3.62 -12.22 9.79
N ARG A 180 -3.85 -11.83 8.55
CA ARG A 180 -3.55 -10.49 8.01
C ARG A 180 -4.75 -9.97 7.21
N GLY A 181 -4.87 -8.66 7.13
CA GLY A 181 -5.92 -8.04 6.32
C GLY A 181 -5.70 -8.25 4.82
N PRO A 182 -6.78 -8.33 4.02
CA PRO A 182 -6.65 -8.56 2.57
C PRO A 182 -5.85 -7.49 1.85
N ALA A 183 -5.93 -6.23 2.29
CA ALA A 183 -5.17 -5.14 1.70
C ALA A 183 -3.65 -5.40 1.71
N GLY A 184 -3.12 -5.92 2.83
CA GLY A 184 -1.71 -6.29 2.94
C GLY A 184 -1.32 -7.46 2.04
N ASN A 185 -2.25 -8.38 1.81
CA ASN A 185 -2.02 -9.57 0.98
C ASN A 185 -2.06 -9.31 -0.53
N THR A 186 -2.33 -8.09 -0.97
CA THR A 186 -2.23 -7.70 -2.38
C THR A 186 -0.82 -7.94 -2.93
N SER A 187 0.21 -7.56 -2.17
CA SER A 187 1.61 -7.82 -2.55
C SER A 187 1.93 -9.31 -2.57
N LEU A 188 1.38 -10.10 -1.65
CA LEU A 188 1.60 -11.54 -1.59
C LEU A 188 1.06 -12.26 -2.84
N VAL A 189 -0.12 -11.87 -3.33
CA VAL A 189 -0.66 -12.41 -4.59
C VAL A 189 0.25 -12.10 -5.77
N ALA A 190 0.71 -10.86 -5.87
CA ALA A 190 1.63 -10.46 -6.93
C ALA A 190 2.98 -11.18 -6.81
N ALA A 191 3.51 -11.32 -5.59
CA ALA A 191 4.74 -12.05 -5.33
C ALA A 191 4.62 -13.53 -5.75
N PHE A 192 3.50 -14.16 -5.45
CA PHE A 192 3.25 -15.54 -5.84
C PHE A 192 3.22 -15.73 -7.37
N ALA A 193 2.61 -14.78 -8.09
CA ALA A 193 2.60 -14.80 -9.55
C ALA A 193 3.99 -14.57 -10.14
N ILE A 194 4.72 -13.58 -9.62
CA ILE A 194 6.08 -13.24 -10.08
C ILE A 194 7.06 -14.38 -9.81
N ALA A 195 6.96 -15.04 -8.67
CA ALA A 195 7.83 -16.16 -8.30
C ALA A 195 7.76 -17.32 -9.31
N GLN A 196 6.67 -17.46 -10.06
CA GLN A 196 6.55 -18.46 -11.11
C GLN A 196 7.32 -18.09 -12.39
N GLU A 197 7.69 -16.82 -12.54
CA GLU A 197 8.50 -16.30 -13.65
C GLU A 197 9.99 -16.24 -13.31
N MET A 198 10.34 -16.47 -12.03
CA MET A 198 11.71 -16.34 -11.50
C MET A 198 12.46 -17.67 -11.51
N ASP A 199 13.78 -17.61 -11.56
CA ASP A 199 14.64 -18.74 -11.35
C ASP A 199 14.62 -19.18 -9.88
N ARG A 200 14.92 -20.47 -9.62
CA ARG A 200 14.77 -21.07 -8.28
C ARG A 200 15.71 -20.50 -7.23
N ASP A 201 16.81 -19.91 -7.63
CA ASP A 201 17.80 -19.28 -6.76
C ASP A 201 17.53 -17.80 -6.51
N GLN A 202 16.55 -17.22 -7.21
CA GLN A 202 16.14 -15.84 -6.99
C GLN A 202 15.22 -15.70 -5.76
N ILE A 203 15.32 -14.56 -5.10
CA ILE A 203 14.63 -14.28 -3.85
C ILE A 203 13.63 -13.16 -4.05
N ILE A 204 12.38 -13.43 -3.70
CA ILE A 204 11.31 -12.45 -3.66
C ILE A 204 10.82 -12.23 -2.23
N VAL A 205 10.57 -10.95 -1.88
CA VAL A 205 10.08 -10.51 -0.57
C VAL A 205 8.84 -9.63 -0.73
#